data_19151f7e48cad535ba35e6cb4168cc57
#
_entry.id   19151f7e48cad535ba35e6cb4168cc57
#
_cell.length_a   1.000
_cell.length_b   1.000
_cell.length_c   1.000
_cell.angle_alpha   90.00
_cell.angle_beta   90.00
_cell.angle_gamma   90.00
#
_symmetry.space_group_name_H-M   'P 1'
#
loop_
_entity.id
_entity.type
_entity.pdbx_description
1 polymer ?
#
loop_
_entity_poly.entity_id
_entity_poly.type
_entity_poly.pdbx_seq_one_letter_code
_entity_poly.pdbx_strand_id
1 'polypeptide(L)'
;MSNARPAAGHRAAARVLHELLAQQGPYRRLWEREVVRSRPGEINQLAVAQVLARYLWSHPRTTGDADALPRQLKDTVARALSGALLSRPTLALFIDAFGISGEHADRLWRLWEGSGRISVLSGPQAVGARTEDEVRAALGPRRHQTVSLHDHVYVGPDGRIARTRTLQVVEATVDGLDRIPYLYDTNALTLEVGQGCGDVSGDVYQISEHVYAATIPLARELSAGETTSLEYVTAYHYPGNLADPHEREARRAVMRRLENFDMRVEFHPQMVPACVWWAVWDGVDGDIIEREPATPGSQHEVHRYLRAIEKAVVGFCWEWQAKDFR
;
A
#
# COMPACT_ATOMS: atom_id res chain seq x y z
N MET A 1 -1.27 -9.84 36.46
CA MET A 1 -1.24 -8.78 35.45
C MET A 1 -0.20 -9.20 34.41
N SER A 2 -0.68 -9.69 33.26
CA SER A 2 0.20 -10.23 32.21
C SER A 2 0.88 -9.07 31.47
N ASN A 3 2.21 -8.94 31.62
CA ASN A 3 3.05 -8.07 30.81
C ASN A 3 3.16 -8.70 29.40
N ALA A 4 2.14 -8.54 28.57
CA ALA A 4 2.23 -8.89 27.16
C ALA A 4 3.34 -8.01 26.53
N ARG A 5 4.42 -8.64 26.06
CA ARG A 5 5.43 -7.96 25.23
C ARG A 5 4.70 -7.26 24.06
N PRO A 6 4.97 -5.96 23.82
CA PRO A 6 4.37 -5.30 22.66
C PRO A 6 4.69 -6.08 21.41
N ALA A 7 3.68 -6.30 20.57
CA ALA A 7 3.82 -7.02 19.32
C ALA A 7 4.97 -6.41 18.49
N ALA A 8 5.71 -7.24 17.75
CA ALA A 8 6.86 -6.79 16.96
C ALA A 8 6.52 -5.61 16.03
N GLY A 9 5.31 -5.57 15.49
CA GLY A 9 4.81 -4.48 14.65
C GLY A 9 4.74 -3.12 15.34
N HIS A 10 4.31 -3.06 16.60
CA HIS A 10 4.27 -1.80 17.35
C HIS A 10 5.65 -1.17 17.53
N ARG A 11 6.70 -1.99 17.71
CA ARG A 11 8.09 -1.51 17.81
C ARG A 11 8.61 -1.03 16.45
N ALA A 12 8.25 -1.71 15.37
CA ALA A 12 8.62 -1.30 14.02
C ALA A 12 7.99 0.05 13.66
N ALA A 13 6.68 0.23 13.92
CA ALA A 13 6.00 1.50 13.74
C ALA A 13 6.61 2.62 14.60
N ALA A 14 6.94 2.34 15.87
CA ALA A 14 7.57 3.30 16.77
C ALA A 14 8.95 3.75 16.26
N ARG A 15 9.74 2.83 15.68
CA ARG A 15 11.05 3.14 15.08
C ARG A 15 10.88 4.08 13.89
N VAL A 16 9.99 3.76 12.96
CA VAL A 16 9.72 4.60 11.77
C VAL A 16 9.18 5.97 12.20
N LEU A 17 8.27 6.02 13.16
CA LEU A 17 7.77 7.29 13.72
C LEU A 17 8.91 8.13 14.31
N HIS A 18 9.81 7.52 15.08
CA HIS A 18 11.01 8.18 15.61
C HIS A 18 11.90 8.73 14.49
N GLU A 19 12.17 7.91 13.45
CA GLU A 19 12.98 8.32 12.30
C GLU A 19 12.38 9.52 11.57
N LEU A 20 11.07 9.51 11.30
CA LEU A 20 10.37 10.62 10.65
C LEU A 20 10.47 11.93 11.44
N LEU A 21 10.39 11.87 12.77
CA LEU A 21 10.52 13.04 13.63
C LEU A 21 11.98 13.49 13.84
N ALA A 22 12.95 12.59 13.70
CA ALA A 22 14.39 12.89 13.83
C ALA A 22 15.01 13.47 12.56
N GLN A 23 14.54 13.02 11.38
CA GLN A 23 15.10 13.45 10.09
C GLN A 23 14.81 14.93 9.81
N GLN A 24 15.77 15.59 9.12
CA GLN A 24 15.58 16.95 8.60
C GLN A 24 14.38 16.97 7.65
N GLY A 25 13.31 17.70 8.00
CA GLY A 25 12.11 17.69 7.19
C GLY A 25 10.95 18.46 7.83
N PRO A 26 9.75 18.36 7.26
CA PRO A 26 8.56 19.09 7.73
C PRO A 26 8.19 18.71 9.17
N TYR A 27 8.23 17.43 9.52
CA TYR A 27 7.83 16.95 10.84
C TYR A 27 8.76 17.41 11.95
N ARG A 28 10.09 17.40 11.69
CA ARG A 28 11.07 17.91 12.62
C ARG A 28 10.89 19.40 12.88
N ARG A 29 10.67 20.20 11.85
CA ARG A 29 10.44 21.65 11.98
C ARG A 29 9.21 22.00 12.83
N LEU A 30 8.19 21.14 12.88
CA LEU A 30 7.02 21.38 13.71
C LEU A 30 7.34 21.38 15.19
N TRP A 31 8.07 20.38 15.70
CA TRP A 31 8.40 20.33 17.11
C TRP A 31 9.62 21.21 17.46
N GLU A 32 10.56 21.47 16.55
CA GLU A 32 11.66 22.39 16.79
C GLU A 32 11.21 23.81 17.11
N ARG A 33 10.08 24.26 16.57
CA ARG A 33 9.46 25.57 16.88
C ARG A 33 9.01 25.68 18.33
N GLU A 34 8.76 24.57 19.00
CA GLU A 34 8.32 24.50 20.40
C GLU A 34 9.48 24.36 21.38
N VAL A 35 10.70 24.32 20.90
CA VAL A 35 11.88 24.08 21.74
C VAL A 35 12.32 25.36 22.41
N VAL A 36 12.23 25.41 23.75
CA VAL A 36 12.78 26.49 24.58
C VAL A 36 14.28 26.24 24.92
N ARG A 37 14.67 24.97 25.08
CA ARG A 37 16.06 24.54 25.30
C ARG A 37 16.28 23.20 24.64
N SER A 38 17.30 23.08 23.76
CA SER A 38 17.59 21.83 23.05
C SER A 38 18.99 21.29 23.38
N ARG A 39 19.10 19.96 23.38
CA ARG A 39 20.37 19.27 23.14
C ARG A 39 20.48 18.96 21.64
N PRO A 40 21.58 19.25 20.98
CA PRO A 40 21.75 18.94 19.57
C PRO A 40 21.58 17.43 19.31
N GLY A 41 20.76 17.07 18.32
CA GLY A 41 20.66 15.69 17.81
C GLY A 41 19.57 14.81 18.45
N GLU A 42 18.97 15.17 19.57
CA GLU A 42 17.92 14.38 20.22
C GLU A 42 16.52 14.98 19.97
N ILE A 43 15.51 14.10 19.84
CA ILE A 43 14.11 14.53 19.78
C ILE A 43 13.71 15.08 21.16
N ASN A 44 13.27 16.35 21.18
CA ASN A 44 12.76 16.95 22.41
C ASN A 44 11.32 16.49 22.67
N GLN A 45 11.18 15.49 23.56
CA GLN A 45 9.88 14.87 23.88
C GLN A 45 8.85 15.85 24.40
N LEU A 46 9.26 16.91 25.12
CA LEU A 46 8.34 17.95 25.60
C LEU A 46 7.84 18.80 24.43
N ALA A 47 8.70 19.16 23.49
CA ALA A 47 8.32 19.90 22.31
C ALA A 47 7.38 19.09 21.41
N VAL A 48 7.62 17.80 21.23
CA VAL A 48 6.69 16.87 20.56
C VAL A 48 5.35 16.84 21.29
N ALA A 49 5.35 16.74 22.63
CA ALA A 49 4.11 16.76 23.44
C ALA A 49 3.35 18.09 23.29
N GLN A 50 4.04 19.22 23.10
CA GLN A 50 3.41 20.51 22.82
C GLN A 50 2.70 20.54 21.46
N VAL A 51 3.28 19.93 20.42
CA VAL A 51 2.60 19.80 19.12
C VAL A 51 1.32 18.97 19.27
N LEU A 52 1.39 17.83 19.97
CA LEU A 52 0.21 16.99 20.23
C LEU A 52 -0.86 17.73 21.04
N ALA A 53 -0.45 18.46 22.10
CA ALA A 53 -1.37 19.23 22.94
C ALA A 53 -2.08 20.33 22.14
N ARG A 54 -1.33 21.06 21.29
CA ARG A 54 -1.90 22.09 20.42
C ARG A 54 -2.95 21.51 19.47
N TYR A 55 -2.65 20.37 18.84
CA TYR A 55 -3.60 19.67 17.99
C TYR A 55 -4.88 19.31 18.77
N LEU A 56 -4.76 18.71 19.96
CA LEU A 56 -5.91 18.34 20.78
C LEU A 56 -6.75 19.59 21.16
N TRP A 57 -6.11 20.71 21.49
CA TRP A 57 -6.81 21.96 21.81
C TRP A 57 -7.56 22.57 20.63
N SER A 58 -7.11 22.38 19.41
CA SER A 58 -7.83 22.84 18.21
C SER A 58 -9.06 22.00 17.89
N HIS A 59 -9.31 20.90 18.63
CA HIS A 59 -10.44 20.00 18.41
C HIS A 59 -11.45 20.04 19.58
N PRO A 60 -12.75 20.18 19.33
CA PRO A 60 -13.77 20.63 20.31
C PRO A 60 -14.13 19.61 21.40
N ARG A 61 -13.40 18.51 21.56
CA ARG A 61 -13.67 17.48 22.61
C ARG A 61 -12.68 17.49 23.77
N THR A 62 -11.72 18.39 23.78
CA THR A 62 -10.69 18.41 24.82
C THR A 62 -11.12 19.33 25.96
N THR A 63 -11.37 18.77 27.12
CA THR A 63 -11.66 19.48 28.35
C THR A 63 -10.49 19.32 29.31
N GLY A 64 -10.02 20.39 29.95
CA GLY A 64 -8.94 20.33 30.93
C GLY A 64 -8.06 21.58 30.95
N ASP A 65 -6.97 21.53 31.72
CA ASP A 65 -6.00 22.64 31.83
C ASP A 65 -5.00 22.57 30.66
N ALA A 66 -4.97 23.62 29.85
CA ALA A 66 -4.10 23.76 28.67
C ALA A 66 -2.62 23.66 29.04
N ASP A 67 -2.22 24.25 30.12
CA ASP A 67 -0.82 24.32 30.54
C ASP A 67 -0.31 22.98 31.11
N ALA A 68 -1.19 22.13 31.62
CA ALA A 68 -0.88 20.83 32.17
C ALA A 68 -0.78 19.74 31.08
N LEU A 69 -1.50 19.86 29.97
CA LEU A 69 -1.64 18.83 28.94
C LEU A 69 -0.29 18.39 28.31
N PRO A 70 0.64 19.29 27.93
CA PRO A 70 1.93 18.87 27.39
C PRO A 70 2.74 18.03 28.36
N ARG A 71 2.67 18.33 29.66
CA ARG A 71 3.38 17.58 30.70
C ARG A 71 2.78 16.15 30.86
N GLN A 72 1.45 16.04 30.80
CA GLN A 72 0.76 14.75 30.84
C GLN A 72 1.08 13.89 29.61
N LEU A 73 1.19 14.50 28.42
CA LEU A 73 1.52 13.80 27.17
C LEU A 73 2.97 13.38 27.06
N LYS A 74 3.90 14.01 27.83
CA LYS A 74 5.34 13.72 27.72
C LYS A 74 5.66 12.24 27.93
N ASP A 75 5.05 11.61 28.91
CA ASP A 75 5.27 10.18 29.18
C ASP A 75 4.68 9.29 28.07
N THR A 76 3.54 9.67 27.51
CA THR A 76 2.95 9.01 26.34
C THR A 76 3.88 9.12 25.12
N VAL A 77 4.45 10.30 24.86
CA VAL A 77 5.45 10.51 23.80
C VAL A 77 6.68 9.65 24.03
N ALA A 78 7.22 9.64 25.25
CA ALA A 78 8.41 8.85 25.58
C ALA A 78 8.19 7.36 25.32
N ARG A 79 7.05 6.81 25.78
CA ARG A 79 6.70 5.40 25.57
C ARG A 79 6.42 5.07 24.10
N ALA A 80 5.78 5.97 23.36
CA ALA A 80 5.51 5.79 21.96
C ALA A 80 6.81 5.75 21.13
N LEU A 81 7.70 6.71 21.31
CA LEU A 81 8.94 6.81 20.53
C LEU A 81 9.98 5.74 20.90
N SER A 82 9.95 5.24 22.17
CA SER A 82 10.80 4.11 22.56
C SER A 82 10.27 2.75 22.13
N GLY A 83 9.04 2.68 21.61
CA GLY A 83 8.37 1.42 21.28
C GLY A 83 7.90 0.61 22.51
N ALA A 84 7.93 1.19 23.70
CA ALA A 84 7.44 0.54 24.91
C ALA A 84 5.90 0.41 24.89
N LEU A 85 5.21 1.43 24.39
CA LEU A 85 3.77 1.43 24.21
C LEU A 85 3.35 2.42 23.12
N LEU A 86 2.92 1.91 21.97
CA LEU A 86 2.31 2.70 20.90
C LEU A 86 0.90 2.14 20.64
N SER A 87 -0.12 2.73 21.27
CA SER A 87 -1.50 2.34 21.03
C SER A 87 -2.05 2.94 19.73
N ARG A 88 -3.13 2.34 19.19
CA ARG A 88 -3.79 2.85 17.97
C ARG A 88 -4.22 4.32 18.11
N PRO A 89 -4.87 4.76 19.20
CA PRO A 89 -5.19 6.17 19.39
C PRO A 89 -3.97 7.07 19.48
N THR A 90 -2.86 6.58 20.08
CA THR A 90 -1.61 7.34 20.16
C THR A 90 -0.99 7.50 18.77
N LEU A 91 -0.95 6.45 17.96
CA LEU A 91 -0.44 6.54 16.59
C LEU A 91 -1.29 7.49 15.74
N ALA A 92 -2.63 7.39 15.80
CA ALA A 92 -3.54 8.30 15.13
C ALA A 92 -3.25 9.76 15.54
N LEU A 93 -3.09 10.02 16.84
CA LEU A 93 -2.79 11.35 17.35
C LEU A 93 -1.48 11.92 16.77
N PHE A 94 -0.42 11.10 16.64
CA PHE A 94 0.82 11.53 15.99
C PHE A 94 0.62 11.84 14.50
N ILE A 95 -0.08 10.97 13.78
CA ILE A 95 -0.36 11.14 12.35
C ILE A 95 -1.10 12.46 12.12
N ASP A 96 -2.16 12.71 12.87
CA ASP A 96 -3.00 13.88 12.71
C ASP A 96 -2.28 15.16 13.15
N ALA A 97 -1.65 15.17 14.33
CA ALA A 97 -1.00 16.36 14.89
C ALA A 97 0.22 16.84 14.09
N PHE A 98 0.96 15.91 13.48
CA PHE A 98 2.11 16.22 12.63
C PHE A 98 1.75 16.35 11.15
N GLY A 99 0.49 16.10 10.77
CA GLY A 99 0.06 16.07 9.37
C GLY A 99 0.81 15.02 8.56
N ILE A 100 1.11 13.87 9.18
CA ILE A 100 1.77 12.75 8.48
C ILE A 100 0.76 12.19 7.50
N SER A 101 1.02 12.37 6.21
CA SER A 101 0.08 12.03 5.15
C SER A 101 0.65 11.01 4.16
N GLY A 102 -0.23 10.43 3.35
CA GLY A 102 0.11 9.54 2.25
C GLY A 102 0.94 8.34 2.70
N GLU A 103 2.03 8.10 2.00
CA GLU A 103 2.87 6.92 2.17
C GLU A 103 3.41 6.73 3.60
N HIS A 104 3.77 7.81 4.29
CA HIS A 104 4.28 7.71 5.66
C HIS A 104 3.21 7.26 6.64
N ALA A 105 1.98 7.77 6.54
CA ALA A 105 0.87 7.36 7.38
C ALA A 105 0.50 5.89 7.14
N ASP A 106 0.39 5.50 5.86
CA ASP A 106 0.09 4.13 5.46
C ASP A 106 1.16 3.16 5.96
N ARG A 107 2.45 3.53 5.84
CA ARG A 107 3.56 2.74 6.34
C ARG A 107 3.48 2.55 7.86
N LEU A 108 3.19 3.62 8.61
CA LEU A 108 3.05 3.56 10.06
C LEU A 108 1.91 2.65 10.49
N TRP A 109 0.75 2.74 9.83
CA TRP A 109 -0.40 1.88 10.11
C TRP A 109 -0.11 0.42 9.80
N ARG A 110 0.45 0.11 8.64
CA ARG A 110 0.83 -1.26 8.26
C ARG A 110 1.76 -1.88 9.29
N LEU A 111 2.80 -1.16 9.70
CA LEU A 111 3.74 -1.65 10.72
C LEU A 111 3.06 -1.87 12.07
N TRP A 112 2.18 -0.94 12.48
CA TRP A 112 1.49 -1.01 13.77
C TRP A 112 0.52 -2.18 13.85
N GLU A 113 -0.22 -2.45 12.78
CA GLU A 113 -1.17 -3.55 12.68
C GLU A 113 -0.48 -4.93 12.64
N GLY A 114 0.85 -4.94 12.62
CA GLY A 114 1.63 -6.18 12.55
C GLY A 114 1.64 -6.80 11.16
N SER A 115 1.05 -6.11 10.17
CA SER A 115 1.05 -6.49 8.76
C SER A 115 2.41 -6.24 8.08
N GLY A 116 3.38 -5.74 8.81
CA GLY A 116 4.62 -5.19 8.27
C GLY A 116 5.81 -6.13 8.38
N ARG A 117 5.71 -7.35 7.88
CA ARG A 117 6.89 -8.00 7.33
C ARG A 117 6.99 -7.53 5.88
N ILE A 118 7.76 -6.48 5.66
CA ILE A 118 8.14 -6.05 4.31
C ILE A 118 9.09 -7.11 3.78
N SER A 119 8.58 -8.06 3.06
CA SER A 119 9.37 -8.89 2.17
C SER A 119 9.47 -8.15 0.86
N VAL A 120 10.64 -7.59 0.61
CA VAL A 120 10.94 -6.92 -0.65
C VAL A 120 11.39 -7.99 -1.64
N LEU A 121 10.54 -8.34 -2.59
CA LEU A 121 10.98 -8.94 -3.84
C LEU A 121 11.60 -7.81 -4.66
N SER A 122 12.89 -7.63 -4.57
CA SER A 122 13.64 -6.80 -5.53
C SER A 122 13.58 -7.49 -6.88
N GLY A 123 13.34 -6.71 -7.94
CA GLY A 123 13.14 -7.19 -9.29
C GLY A 123 14.15 -8.24 -9.76
N PRO A 124 13.91 -8.93 -10.87
CA PRO A 124 14.59 -10.14 -11.24
C PRO A 124 16.09 -9.91 -11.33
N GLN A 125 16.84 -10.47 -10.41
CA GLN A 125 18.12 -10.99 -10.82
C GLN A 125 17.77 -12.08 -11.82
N ALA A 126 18.21 -11.90 -13.07
CA ALA A 126 17.94 -12.81 -14.17
C ALA A 126 18.39 -14.24 -13.76
N VAL A 127 17.54 -14.97 -13.12
CA VAL A 127 17.62 -16.41 -13.06
C VAL A 127 17.23 -16.84 -14.46
N GLY A 128 18.15 -17.46 -15.17
CA GLY A 128 18.10 -17.74 -16.60
C GLY A 128 16.71 -18.13 -17.09
N ALA A 129 16.34 -17.62 -18.27
CA ALA A 129 15.05 -17.81 -18.90
C ALA A 129 14.57 -19.26 -18.71
N ARG A 130 13.54 -19.45 -17.87
CA ARG A 130 12.86 -20.74 -17.75
C ARG A 130 11.84 -20.83 -18.87
N THR A 131 11.65 -22.02 -19.39
CA THR A 131 10.57 -22.25 -20.36
C THR A 131 9.21 -22.05 -19.69
N GLU A 132 8.18 -21.72 -20.46
CA GLU A 132 6.81 -21.55 -19.95
C GLU A 132 6.35 -22.79 -19.14
N ASP A 133 6.74 -23.99 -19.58
CA ASP A 133 6.44 -25.25 -18.90
C ASP A 133 7.15 -25.36 -17.54
N GLU A 134 8.40 -24.92 -17.43
CA GLU A 134 9.14 -24.91 -16.16
C GLU A 134 8.53 -23.93 -15.15
N VAL A 135 8.08 -22.76 -15.62
CA VAL A 135 7.39 -21.80 -14.76
C VAL A 135 6.01 -22.33 -14.34
N ARG A 136 5.26 -22.90 -15.28
CA ARG A 136 3.97 -23.52 -14.98
C ARG A 136 4.13 -24.68 -13.98
N ALA A 137 5.19 -25.46 -14.10
CA ALA A 137 5.53 -26.51 -13.14
C ALA A 137 5.92 -25.92 -11.77
N ALA A 138 6.69 -24.83 -11.74
CA ALA A 138 7.11 -24.17 -10.51
C ALA A 138 5.95 -23.49 -9.76
N LEU A 139 5.02 -22.86 -10.49
CA LEU A 139 3.81 -22.26 -9.93
C LEU A 139 2.79 -23.34 -9.52
N GLY A 140 2.90 -24.54 -10.08
CA GLY A 140 2.00 -25.67 -9.85
C GLY A 140 0.58 -25.44 -10.42
N PRO A 141 -0.30 -26.43 -10.26
CA PRO A 141 -1.70 -26.27 -10.65
C PRO A 141 -2.36 -25.21 -9.78
N ARG A 142 -3.28 -24.47 -10.38
CA ARG A 142 -4.03 -23.44 -9.66
C ARG A 142 -4.91 -24.10 -8.60
N ARG A 143 -4.56 -23.91 -7.34
CA ARG A 143 -5.18 -24.58 -6.19
C ARG A 143 -6.12 -23.66 -5.41
N HIS A 144 -6.44 -22.48 -5.97
CA HIS A 144 -7.31 -21.50 -5.35
C HIS A 144 -8.20 -20.81 -6.39
N GLN A 145 -9.27 -20.21 -5.91
CA GLN A 145 -10.08 -19.23 -6.64
C GLN A 145 -10.10 -17.90 -5.88
N THR A 146 -10.14 -16.81 -6.62
CA THR A 146 -10.36 -15.47 -6.04
C THR A 146 -11.85 -15.25 -5.91
N VAL A 147 -12.32 -14.97 -4.70
CA VAL A 147 -13.72 -14.71 -4.38
C VAL A 147 -14.03 -13.23 -4.49
N SER A 148 -13.11 -12.38 -4.01
CA SER A 148 -13.28 -10.93 -4.04
C SER A 148 -11.91 -10.28 -4.29
N LEU A 149 -11.92 -9.14 -4.99
CA LEU A 149 -10.71 -8.40 -5.36
C LEU A 149 -10.99 -6.91 -5.30
N HIS A 150 -10.16 -6.19 -4.55
CA HIS A 150 -10.20 -4.74 -4.45
C HIS A 150 -8.81 -4.19 -4.78
N ASP A 151 -8.70 -3.46 -5.87
CA ASP A 151 -7.49 -2.81 -6.31
C ASP A 151 -7.59 -1.29 -6.10
N HIS A 152 -6.61 -0.72 -5.41
CA HIS A 152 -6.44 0.71 -5.30
C HIS A 152 -5.13 1.12 -5.96
N VAL A 153 -5.24 1.74 -7.12
CA VAL A 153 -4.12 2.19 -7.97
C VAL A 153 -3.83 3.65 -7.67
N TYR A 154 -2.58 3.99 -7.43
CA TYR A 154 -2.12 5.36 -7.19
C TYR A 154 -1.23 5.82 -8.33
N VAL A 155 -1.66 6.87 -9.02
CA VAL A 155 -0.89 7.52 -10.09
C VAL A 155 -0.12 8.68 -9.50
N GLY A 156 1.20 8.70 -9.69
CA GLY A 156 2.12 9.67 -9.13
C GLY A 156 2.11 11.03 -9.85
N PRO A 157 2.90 11.99 -9.35
CA PRO A 157 3.02 13.32 -9.94
C PRO A 157 3.70 13.32 -11.32
N ASP A 158 4.32 12.22 -11.70
CA ASP A 158 4.93 11.98 -13.01
C ASP A 158 3.98 11.29 -14.01
N GLY A 159 2.70 11.08 -13.64
CA GLY A 159 1.69 10.44 -14.47
C GLY A 159 1.86 8.92 -14.62
N ARG A 160 2.68 8.30 -13.78
CA ARG A 160 2.91 6.85 -13.75
C ARG A 160 2.19 6.20 -12.58
N ILE A 161 1.85 4.93 -12.71
CA ILE A 161 1.35 4.15 -11.58
C ILE A 161 2.50 3.96 -10.58
N ALA A 162 2.43 4.66 -9.46
CA ALA A 162 3.46 4.57 -8.43
C ALA A 162 3.31 3.29 -7.61
N ARG A 163 2.06 2.89 -7.32
CA ARG A 163 1.76 1.69 -6.55
C ARG A 163 0.32 1.22 -6.76
N THR A 164 0.10 -0.06 -6.51
CA THR A 164 -1.24 -0.66 -6.40
C THR A 164 -1.35 -1.41 -5.08
N ARG A 165 -2.35 -1.07 -4.27
CA ARG A 165 -2.74 -1.83 -3.07
C ARG A 165 -3.84 -2.79 -3.45
N THR A 166 -3.63 -4.07 -3.21
CA THR A 166 -4.61 -5.12 -3.48
C THR A 166 -5.07 -5.77 -2.19
N LEU A 167 -6.38 -5.82 -2.00
CA LEU A 167 -7.04 -6.67 -1.01
C LEU A 167 -7.79 -7.77 -1.75
N GLN A 168 -7.41 -9.02 -1.51
CA GLN A 168 -7.93 -10.18 -2.21
C GLN A 168 -8.45 -11.22 -1.21
N VAL A 169 -9.65 -11.74 -1.44
CA VAL A 169 -10.14 -12.92 -0.74
C VAL A 169 -9.97 -14.12 -1.64
N VAL A 170 -9.27 -15.13 -1.15
CA VAL A 170 -9.06 -16.38 -1.86
C VAL A 170 -9.70 -17.54 -1.11
N GLU A 171 -10.21 -18.52 -1.85
CA GLU A 171 -10.72 -19.79 -1.36
C GLU A 171 -9.83 -20.91 -1.89
N ALA A 172 -9.41 -21.82 -1.01
CA ALA A 172 -8.68 -23.02 -1.40
C ALA A 172 -9.60 -24.00 -2.11
N THR A 173 -9.19 -24.49 -3.28
CA THR A 173 -9.94 -25.53 -4.03
C THR A 173 -9.48 -26.95 -3.72
N VAL A 174 -8.39 -27.08 -2.98
CA VAL A 174 -7.80 -28.36 -2.53
C VAL A 174 -7.15 -28.14 -1.15
N ASP A 175 -6.93 -29.23 -0.42
CA ASP A 175 -6.20 -29.17 0.85
C ASP A 175 -4.72 -28.78 0.65
N GLY A 176 -4.14 -28.13 1.67
CA GLY A 176 -2.72 -27.81 1.70
C GLY A 176 -2.34 -26.61 0.83
N LEU A 177 -3.25 -25.65 0.64
CA LEU A 177 -2.91 -24.39 -0.03
C LEU A 177 -2.08 -23.53 0.93
N ASP A 178 -0.79 -23.37 0.64
CA ASP A 178 0.16 -22.60 1.44
C ASP A 178 0.68 -21.34 0.74
N ARG A 179 0.36 -21.18 -0.57
CA ARG A 179 0.83 -20.06 -1.42
C ARG A 179 -0.06 -19.83 -2.60
N ILE A 180 -0.03 -18.60 -3.14
CA ILE A 180 -0.71 -18.24 -4.40
C ILE A 180 0.28 -17.65 -5.41
N PRO A 181 0.11 -17.91 -6.73
CA PRO A 181 0.88 -17.25 -7.76
C PRO A 181 0.42 -15.79 -7.94
N TYR A 182 1.39 -14.88 -8.07
CA TYR A 182 1.20 -13.49 -8.43
C TYR A 182 1.87 -13.22 -9.77
N LEU A 183 1.09 -12.83 -10.77
CA LEU A 183 1.55 -12.53 -12.12
C LEU A 183 1.54 -11.01 -12.34
N TYR A 184 2.58 -10.50 -13.02
CA TYR A 184 2.72 -9.08 -13.31
C TYR A 184 3.51 -8.87 -14.62
N ASP A 185 3.39 -7.69 -15.19
CA ASP A 185 3.86 -7.32 -16.53
C ASP A 185 5.11 -6.42 -16.53
N THR A 186 5.77 -6.25 -15.41
CA THR A 186 6.98 -5.42 -15.29
C THR A 186 8.06 -6.10 -14.46
N ASN A 187 9.33 -5.85 -14.79
CA ASN A 187 10.47 -6.28 -14.00
C ASN A 187 10.87 -5.25 -12.91
N ALA A 188 10.22 -4.12 -12.88
CA ALA A 188 10.58 -2.98 -12.04
C ALA A 188 9.57 -2.78 -10.91
N LEU A 189 9.36 -3.81 -10.08
CA LEU A 189 8.44 -3.70 -8.96
C LEU A 189 9.05 -4.19 -7.64
N THR A 190 8.45 -3.69 -6.58
CA THR A 190 8.62 -4.17 -5.21
C THR A 190 7.26 -4.68 -4.72
N LEU A 191 7.21 -5.91 -4.24
CA LEU A 191 6.01 -6.49 -3.65
C LEU A 191 6.13 -6.47 -2.13
N GLU A 192 5.27 -5.71 -1.47
CA GLU A 192 5.13 -5.69 -0.02
C GLU A 192 3.90 -6.51 0.36
N VAL A 193 4.07 -7.52 1.19
CA VAL A 193 2.96 -8.35 1.65
C VAL A 193 2.52 -7.96 3.05
N GLY A 194 1.22 -8.00 3.28
CA GLY A 194 0.56 -7.59 4.51
C GLY A 194 -0.24 -8.71 5.17
N GLN A 195 -1.42 -8.37 5.63
CA GLN A 195 -2.31 -9.30 6.34
C GLN A 195 -2.62 -10.55 5.51
N GLY A 196 -2.64 -11.71 6.16
CA GLY A 196 -2.95 -12.99 5.55
C GLY A 196 -1.81 -13.62 4.74
N CYS A 197 -0.73 -12.88 4.50
CA CYS A 197 0.45 -13.36 3.81
C CYS A 197 1.52 -13.85 4.79
N GLY A 198 2.31 -14.82 4.36
CA GLY A 198 3.54 -15.24 5.03
C GLY A 198 4.74 -14.41 4.60
N ASP A 199 5.94 -14.80 5.06
CA ASP A 199 7.18 -14.16 4.63
C ASP A 199 7.45 -14.49 3.16
N VAL A 200 7.52 -13.46 2.30
CA VAL A 200 7.92 -13.65 0.92
C VAL A 200 9.42 -13.94 0.89
N SER A 201 9.74 -15.17 0.67
CA SER A 201 11.09 -15.62 0.37
C SER A 201 10.97 -16.47 -0.89
N GLY A 202 11.42 -15.99 -2.02
CA GLY A 202 11.29 -16.78 -3.22
C GLY A 202 11.80 -16.05 -4.46
N ASP A 203 11.98 -16.85 -5.50
CA ASP A 203 12.45 -16.35 -6.78
C ASP A 203 11.30 -15.66 -7.54
N VAL A 204 11.66 -14.63 -8.26
CA VAL A 204 10.85 -14.07 -9.32
C VAL A 204 11.19 -14.83 -10.60
N TYR A 205 10.15 -15.29 -11.30
CA TYR A 205 10.30 -16.05 -12.54
C TYR A 205 9.87 -15.18 -13.72
N GLN A 206 10.69 -15.10 -14.75
CA GLN A 206 10.27 -14.53 -16.02
C GLN A 206 9.58 -15.64 -16.83
N ILE A 207 8.31 -15.43 -17.18
CA ILE A 207 7.49 -16.38 -17.96
C ILE A 207 7.62 -16.08 -19.46
N SER A 208 7.57 -14.80 -19.83
CA SER A 208 7.75 -14.32 -21.20
C SER A 208 8.48 -12.98 -21.16
N GLU A 209 8.69 -12.36 -22.31
CA GLU A 209 9.40 -11.08 -22.44
C GLU A 209 8.83 -10.00 -21.50
N HIS A 210 7.51 -10.02 -21.29
CA HIS A 210 6.78 -9.00 -20.51
C HIS A 210 5.97 -9.57 -19.33
N VAL A 211 6.07 -10.88 -19.04
CA VAL A 211 5.30 -11.49 -17.94
C VAL A 211 6.23 -12.12 -16.93
N TYR A 212 6.02 -11.73 -15.70
CA TYR A 212 6.76 -12.21 -14.53
C TYR A 212 5.81 -12.86 -13.53
N ALA A 213 6.31 -13.77 -12.73
CA ALA A 213 5.58 -14.41 -11.66
C ALA A 213 6.36 -14.39 -10.36
N ALA A 214 5.65 -14.21 -9.28
CA ALA A 214 6.14 -14.44 -7.93
C ALA A 214 5.16 -15.34 -7.17
N THR A 215 5.58 -15.84 -6.04
CA THR A 215 4.72 -16.61 -5.15
C THR A 215 4.48 -15.83 -3.87
N ILE A 216 3.21 -15.59 -3.52
CA ILE A 216 2.82 -15.00 -2.24
C ILE A 216 2.48 -16.15 -1.29
N PRO A 217 3.30 -16.43 -0.26
CA PRO A 217 2.98 -17.43 0.73
C PRO A 217 1.81 -16.96 1.61
N LEU A 218 0.99 -17.89 2.07
CA LEU A 218 -0.06 -17.61 3.02
C LEU A 218 0.49 -17.62 4.46
N ALA A 219 -0.15 -16.89 5.35
CA ALA A 219 0.21 -16.90 6.78
C ALA A 219 -0.02 -18.27 7.45
N ARG A 220 -0.91 -19.08 6.87
CA ARG A 220 -1.19 -20.47 7.24
C ARG A 220 -1.64 -21.28 6.04
N GLU A 221 -1.46 -22.56 6.11
CA GLU A 221 -2.03 -23.52 5.16
C GLU A 221 -3.57 -23.53 5.25
N LEU A 222 -4.26 -23.67 4.13
CA LEU A 222 -5.73 -23.76 4.03
C LEU A 222 -6.16 -25.14 3.54
N SER A 223 -7.24 -25.63 4.11
CA SER A 223 -7.98 -26.79 3.60
C SER A 223 -8.96 -26.39 2.49
N ALA A 224 -9.39 -27.35 1.68
CA ALA A 224 -10.39 -27.14 0.62
C ALA A 224 -11.65 -26.47 1.19
N GLY A 225 -12.13 -25.40 0.53
CA GLY A 225 -13.27 -24.58 0.94
C GLY A 225 -12.95 -23.53 2.00
N GLU A 226 -11.77 -23.53 2.60
CA GLU A 226 -11.38 -22.44 3.50
C GLU A 226 -11.01 -21.17 2.74
N THR A 227 -11.35 -20.03 3.33
CA THR A 227 -11.06 -18.71 2.78
C THR A 227 -10.07 -17.94 3.65
N THR A 228 -9.30 -17.04 3.03
CA THR A 228 -8.48 -16.04 3.72
C THR A 228 -8.45 -14.74 2.94
N SER A 229 -8.23 -13.63 3.66
CA SER A 229 -7.98 -12.32 3.06
C SER A 229 -6.48 -12.09 2.97
N LEU A 230 -6.03 -11.59 1.83
CA LEU A 230 -4.66 -11.22 1.54
C LEU A 230 -4.58 -9.74 1.24
N GLU A 231 -3.62 -9.06 1.84
CA GLU A 231 -3.30 -7.67 1.51
C GLU A 231 -1.85 -7.60 1.04
N TYR A 232 -1.64 -6.96 -0.12
CA TYR A 232 -0.30 -6.68 -0.62
C TYR A 232 -0.27 -5.37 -1.39
N VAL A 233 0.91 -4.77 -1.48
CA VAL A 233 1.17 -3.54 -2.22
C VAL A 233 2.27 -3.82 -3.23
N THR A 234 1.99 -3.51 -4.48
CA THR A 234 2.97 -3.49 -5.55
C THR A 234 3.42 -2.06 -5.77
N ALA A 235 4.70 -1.76 -5.60
CA ALA A 235 5.29 -0.47 -5.94
C ALA A 235 6.12 -0.62 -7.22
N TYR A 236 5.96 0.32 -8.15
CA TYR A 236 6.60 0.27 -9.47
C TYR A 236 7.81 1.20 -9.52
N HIS A 237 8.90 0.73 -10.09
CA HIS A 237 10.17 1.46 -10.23
C HIS A 237 10.53 1.57 -11.71
N TYR A 238 10.16 2.67 -12.33
CA TYR A 238 10.39 2.87 -13.75
C TYR A 238 11.82 3.33 -14.02
N PRO A 239 12.56 2.73 -14.98
CA PRO A 239 13.84 3.25 -15.42
C PRO A 239 13.66 4.63 -16.05
N GLY A 240 14.59 5.55 -15.80
CA GLY A 240 14.47 6.99 -16.11
C GLY A 240 14.40 7.41 -17.58
N ASN A 241 14.44 6.48 -18.53
CA ASN A 241 14.53 6.75 -19.96
C ASN A 241 13.50 5.99 -20.83
N LEU A 242 12.29 5.78 -20.31
CA LEU A 242 11.20 5.23 -21.13
C LEU A 242 10.76 6.23 -22.20
N ALA A 243 10.49 5.75 -23.40
CA ALA A 243 10.10 6.57 -24.55
C ALA A 243 8.71 7.24 -24.36
N ASP A 244 7.78 6.58 -23.67
CA ASP A 244 6.51 7.16 -23.21
C ASP A 244 6.44 6.99 -21.70
N PRO A 245 6.69 8.07 -20.93
CA PRO A 245 6.77 7.96 -19.48
C PRO A 245 5.41 7.90 -18.79
N HIS A 246 4.29 8.10 -19.49
CA HIS A 246 3.00 8.30 -18.86
C HIS A 246 2.10 7.09 -19.07
N GLU A 247 1.64 6.51 -17.98
CA GLU A 247 0.57 5.51 -18.03
C GLU A 247 -0.74 6.14 -18.48
N ARG A 248 -1.54 5.37 -19.20
CA ARG A 248 -2.85 5.78 -19.71
C ARG A 248 -3.96 4.83 -19.34
N GLU A 249 -3.64 3.80 -18.62
CA GLU A 249 -4.61 2.79 -18.19
C GLU A 249 -4.16 2.05 -16.93
N ALA A 250 -5.14 1.56 -16.20
CA ALA A 250 -4.98 0.57 -15.15
C ALA A 250 -6.05 -0.50 -15.38
N ARG A 251 -5.64 -1.72 -15.68
CA ARG A 251 -6.54 -2.81 -16.05
C ARG A 251 -6.28 -4.09 -15.28
N ARG A 252 -7.30 -4.93 -15.18
CA ARG A 252 -7.25 -6.24 -14.54
C ARG A 252 -7.87 -7.30 -15.44
N ALA A 253 -7.12 -8.36 -15.71
CA ALA A 253 -7.63 -9.53 -16.39
C ALA A 253 -8.32 -10.46 -15.36
N VAL A 254 -9.59 -10.74 -15.57
CA VAL A 254 -10.40 -11.65 -14.78
C VAL A 254 -10.77 -12.86 -15.63
N MET A 255 -10.04 -13.96 -15.47
CA MET A 255 -10.18 -15.16 -16.31
C MET A 255 -11.27 -16.13 -15.81
N ARG A 256 -11.73 -16.01 -14.59
CA ARG A 256 -12.79 -16.82 -13.97
C ARG A 256 -13.77 -15.92 -13.26
N ARG A 257 -14.94 -16.47 -12.92
CA ARG A 257 -15.93 -15.75 -12.13
C ARG A 257 -15.31 -15.23 -10.84
N LEU A 258 -15.43 -13.93 -10.66
CA LEU A 258 -14.99 -13.16 -9.50
C LEU A 258 -16.20 -12.38 -9.01
N GLU A 259 -16.52 -12.50 -7.74
CA GLU A 259 -17.56 -11.70 -7.08
C GLU A 259 -16.90 -10.53 -6.35
N ASN A 260 -17.65 -9.42 -6.18
CA ASN A 260 -17.17 -8.23 -5.48
C ASN A 260 -15.81 -7.72 -6.02
N PHE A 261 -15.77 -7.42 -7.31
CA PHE A 261 -14.65 -6.72 -7.91
C PHE A 261 -14.79 -5.22 -7.66
N ASP A 262 -13.77 -4.62 -7.09
CA ASP A 262 -13.69 -3.19 -6.82
C ASP A 262 -12.37 -2.64 -7.35
N MET A 263 -12.44 -1.58 -8.16
CA MET A 263 -11.26 -0.88 -8.66
C MET A 263 -11.39 0.60 -8.41
N ARG A 264 -10.34 1.17 -7.82
CA ARG A 264 -10.18 2.59 -7.59
C ARG A 264 -8.87 3.06 -8.21
N VAL A 265 -8.90 4.21 -8.89
CA VAL A 265 -7.69 4.89 -9.36
C VAL A 265 -7.68 6.29 -8.76
N GLU A 266 -6.62 6.61 -8.04
CA GLU A 266 -6.37 7.90 -7.41
C GLU A 266 -5.22 8.60 -8.15
N PHE A 267 -5.46 9.82 -8.62
CA PHE A 267 -4.49 10.64 -9.34
C PHE A 267 -3.86 11.66 -8.41
N HIS A 268 -2.55 11.86 -8.55
CA HIS A 268 -1.87 12.92 -7.82
C HIS A 268 -2.48 14.29 -8.19
N PRO A 269 -2.72 15.21 -7.21
CA PRO A 269 -3.38 16.50 -7.46
C PRO A 269 -2.70 17.38 -8.53
N GLN A 270 -1.41 17.20 -8.76
CA GLN A 270 -0.65 17.90 -9.80
C GLN A 270 -0.75 17.23 -11.18
N MET A 271 -1.30 16.01 -11.26
CA MET A 271 -1.38 15.20 -12.47
C MET A 271 -2.76 14.55 -12.57
N VAL A 272 -3.78 15.39 -12.80
CA VAL A 272 -5.17 14.94 -12.98
C VAL A 272 -5.47 14.87 -14.47
N PRO A 273 -5.94 13.72 -15.00
CA PRO A 273 -6.20 13.58 -16.44
C PRO A 273 -7.35 14.48 -16.91
N ALA A 274 -7.33 14.81 -18.19
CA ALA A 274 -8.39 15.57 -18.85
C ALA A 274 -9.70 14.79 -18.93
N CYS A 275 -9.59 13.51 -19.24
CA CYS A 275 -10.72 12.60 -19.36
C CYS A 275 -10.34 11.24 -18.78
N VAL A 276 -11.33 10.58 -18.15
CA VAL A 276 -11.21 9.22 -17.63
C VAL A 276 -12.42 8.42 -18.08
N TRP A 277 -12.19 7.15 -18.40
CA TRP A 277 -13.25 6.19 -18.75
C TRP A 277 -13.05 4.88 -18.00
N TRP A 278 -14.14 4.28 -17.61
CA TRP A 278 -14.17 2.85 -17.37
C TRP A 278 -14.16 2.13 -18.72
N ALA A 279 -13.35 1.10 -18.89
CA ALA A 279 -13.18 0.43 -20.16
C ALA A 279 -13.18 -1.09 -20.03
N VAL A 280 -13.56 -1.75 -21.13
CA VAL A 280 -13.47 -3.19 -21.35
C VAL A 280 -12.58 -3.42 -22.58
N TRP A 281 -11.64 -4.35 -22.48
CA TRP A 281 -10.70 -4.71 -23.54
C TRP A 281 -11.03 -6.09 -24.12
N ASP A 282 -10.70 -6.29 -25.38
CA ASP A 282 -10.79 -7.58 -26.09
C ASP A 282 -9.60 -8.50 -25.74
N GLY A 283 -9.33 -8.68 -24.46
CA GLY A 283 -8.21 -9.49 -23.98
C GLY A 283 -7.07 -8.68 -23.35
N VAL A 284 -6.03 -9.38 -22.91
CA VAL A 284 -4.92 -8.76 -22.16
C VAL A 284 -4.13 -7.78 -23.04
N ASP A 285 -3.90 -8.11 -24.31
CA ASP A 285 -3.20 -7.27 -25.27
C ASP A 285 -4.16 -6.68 -26.33
N GLY A 286 -5.48 -6.74 -26.06
CA GLY A 286 -6.52 -6.32 -27.00
C GLY A 286 -6.85 -4.84 -26.95
N ASP A 287 -7.62 -4.39 -27.96
CA ASP A 287 -8.14 -3.04 -28.03
C ASP A 287 -9.32 -2.82 -27.07
N ILE A 288 -9.64 -1.55 -26.82
CA ILE A 288 -10.83 -1.19 -26.06
C ILE A 288 -12.07 -1.45 -26.92
N ILE A 289 -12.98 -2.31 -26.45
CA ILE A 289 -14.24 -2.63 -27.12
C ILE A 289 -15.44 -1.87 -26.55
N GLU A 290 -15.34 -1.39 -25.31
CA GLU A 290 -16.37 -0.61 -24.63
C GLU A 290 -15.76 0.39 -23.68
N ARG A 291 -16.29 1.62 -23.60
CA ARG A 291 -15.88 2.61 -22.60
C ARG A 291 -17.05 3.47 -22.17
N GLU A 292 -17.10 3.78 -20.88
CA GLU A 292 -18.05 4.68 -20.22
C GLU A 292 -17.30 5.83 -19.55
N PRO A 293 -17.72 7.10 -19.74
CA PRO A 293 -17.10 8.22 -19.04
C PRO A 293 -17.13 8.04 -17.52
N ALA A 294 -16.02 8.34 -16.85
CA ALA A 294 -15.89 8.37 -15.41
C ALA A 294 -15.38 9.75 -14.98
N THR A 295 -16.08 10.38 -14.05
CA THR A 295 -15.71 11.72 -13.57
C THR A 295 -14.95 11.57 -12.26
N PRO A 296 -13.69 12.06 -12.17
CA PRO A 296 -12.96 12.08 -10.91
C PRO A 296 -13.70 12.88 -9.83
N GLY A 297 -13.78 12.30 -8.63
CA GLY A 297 -14.34 12.96 -7.44
C GLY A 297 -13.45 14.09 -6.91
N SER A 298 -13.85 14.69 -5.80
CA SER A 298 -13.12 15.81 -5.15
C SER A 298 -11.72 15.43 -4.66
N GLN A 299 -11.46 14.16 -4.49
CA GLN A 299 -10.14 13.61 -4.12
C GLN A 299 -9.32 13.14 -5.33
N HIS A 300 -9.71 13.55 -6.55
CA HIS A 300 -9.06 13.16 -7.80
C HIS A 300 -9.06 11.64 -8.04
N GLU A 301 -10.10 10.96 -7.58
CA GLU A 301 -10.25 9.52 -7.73
C GLU A 301 -11.45 9.13 -8.59
N VAL A 302 -11.34 8.00 -9.27
CA VAL A 302 -12.44 7.29 -9.93
C VAL A 302 -12.58 5.90 -9.32
N HIS A 303 -13.80 5.39 -9.31
CA HIS A 303 -14.14 4.15 -8.65
C HIS A 303 -15.21 3.38 -9.43
N ARG A 304 -15.05 2.07 -9.54
CA ARG A 304 -16.05 1.15 -10.11
C ARG A 304 -16.14 -0.12 -9.30
N TYR A 305 -17.34 -0.44 -8.87
CA TYR A 305 -17.68 -1.72 -8.24
C TYR A 305 -18.53 -2.57 -9.19
N LEU A 306 -18.15 -3.84 -9.34
CA LEU A 306 -18.91 -4.85 -10.06
C LEU A 306 -19.26 -6.00 -9.12
N ARG A 307 -20.56 -6.31 -9.01
CA ARG A 307 -21.03 -7.41 -8.16
C ARG A 307 -20.46 -8.76 -8.60
N ALA A 308 -20.31 -8.95 -9.91
CA ALA A 308 -19.68 -10.13 -10.48
C ALA A 308 -19.10 -9.80 -11.84
N ILE A 309 -18.00 -10.47 -12.19
CA ILE A 309 -17.32 -10.37 -13.48
C ILE A 309 -16.70 -11.72 -13.83
N GLU A 310 -16.67 -12.07 -15.10
CA GLU A 310 -16.06 -13.30 -15.58
C GLU A 310 -15.53 -13.12 -17.01
N LYS A 311 -14.33 -13.69 -17.28
CA LYS A 311 -13.71 -13.74 -18.62
C LYS A 311 -13.67 -12.37 -19.30
N ALA A 312 -13.17 -11.37 -18.58
CA ALA A 312 -13.08 -9.99 -19.08
C ALA A 312 -11.75 -9.35 -18.65
N VAL A 313 -11.31 -8.40 -19.45
CA VAL A 313 -10.28 -7.45 -19.06
C VAL A 313 -10.94 -6.10 -18.90
N VAL A 314 -10.88 -5.54 -17.69
CA VAL A 314 -11.58 -4.31 -17.32
C VAL A 314 -10.70 -3.38 -16.52
N GLY A 315 -11.04 -2.10 -16.51
CA GLY A 315 -10.31 -1.11 -15.72
C GLY A 315 -10.64 0.32 -16.12
N PHE A 316 -9.75 1.22 -15.77
CA PHE A 316 -9.84 2.62 -16.17
C PHE A 316 -8.78 2.93 -17.22
N CYS A 317 -9.15 3.76 -18.22
CA CYS A 317 -8.21 4.42 -19.11
C CYS A 317 -8.42 5.94 -19.06
N TRP A 318 -7.38 6.70 -19.40
CA TRP A 318 -7.43 8.16 -19.31
C TRP A 318 -6.56 8.84 -20.35
N GLU A 319 -6.84 10.12 -20.57
CA GLU A 319 -6.06 11.01 -21.43
C GLU A 319 -5.55 12.19 -20.61
N TRP A 320 -4.27 12.49 -20.78
CA TRP A 320 -3.62 13.63 -20.17
C TRP A 320 -3.89 14.93 -20.94
N GLN A 321 -3.80 16.07 -20.27
CA GLN A 321 -3.84 17.36 -20.96
C GLN A 321 -2.51 17.62 -21.67
N ALA A 322 -2.55 18.18 -22.89
CA ALA A 322 -1.33 18.48 -23.67
C ALA A 322 -0.33 19.42 -22.95
N LYS A 323 -0.81 20.21 -21.96
CA LYS A 323 0.03 21.09 -21.14
C LYS A 323 0.82 20.38 -20.02
N ASP A 324 0.45 19.15 -19.69
CA ASP A 324 1.07 18.38 -18.59
C ASP A 324 2.44 17.79 -19.00
N PHE A 325 2.84 18.01 -20.24
CA PHE A 325 4.08 17.51 -20.87
C PHE A 325 5.15 18.59 -21.10
N ARG A 326 5.09 19.72 -20.37
CA ARG A 326 6.08 20.80 -20.53
C ARG A 326 7.04 20.92 -19.36
#